data_0ed7e5f7427de1120d9849b6555eeb11
#
_entry.id   0ed7e5f7427de1120d9849b6555eeb11
#
_cell.length_a   1.000
_cell.length_b   1.000
_cell.length_c   1.000
_cell.angle_alpha   90.00
_cell.angle_beta   90.00
_cell.angle_gamma   90.00
#
_symmetry.space_group_name_H-M   'P 1'
#
loop_
_entity.id
_entity.type
_entity.pdbx_description
1 polymer ?
#
loop_
_entity_poly.entity_id
_entity_poly.type
_entity_poly.pdbx_seq_one_letter_code
_entity_poly.pdbx_strand_id
1 'polypeptide(L)'
;FKQVAPVQHLLLTLPEFNDIVLASASLSPIVSSLAKFLDTTKFVSSELSSCNGILDGKYLKDLTGVKDRALVEKFGDEFFFHPFCIVSDNISDKSLFVKSSKSFAVLNKKSHKGKWKEVKTSFVINY
;
A
#
# COMPACT_ATOMS: atom_id res chain seq x y z
N PHE A 1 1.91 -14.88 6.82
CA PHE A 1 1.59 -13.67 7.59
C PHE A 1 2.68 -13.24 8.60
N LYS A 2 3.77 -13.97 8.74
CA LYS A 2 4.91 -13.55 9.56
C LYS A 2 5.49 -12.18 9.14
N GLN A 3 5.36 -11.81 7.87
CA GLN A 3 5.85 -10.53 7.34
C GLN A 3 4.96 -9.34 7.68
N VAL A 4 3.74 -9.57 8.17
CA VAL A 4 2.79 -8.51 8.51
C VAL A 4 2.94 -8.05 9.96
N ALA A 5 3.51 -8.87 10.84
CA ALA A 5 3.60 -8.58 12.26
C ALA A 5 4.28 -7.25 12.62
N PRO A 6 5.43 -6.86 12.02
CA PRO A 6 6.06 -5.57 12.31
C PRO A 6 5.19 -4.38 11.90
N VAL A 7 4.49 -4.49 10.77
CA VAL A 7 3.57 -3.45 10.27
C VAL A 7 2.36 -3.35 11.20
N GLN A 8 1.80 -4.47 11.62
CA GLN A 8 0.68 -4.52 12.55
C GLN A 8 1.03 -3.87 13.88
N HIS A 9 2.20 -4.16 14.42
CA HIS A 9 2.69 -3.51 15.63
C HIS A 9 2.83 -1.99 15.44
N LEU A 10 3.39 -1.56 14.32
CA LEU A 10 3.52 -0.14 13.98
C LEU A 10 2.16 0.55 13.95
N LEU A 11 1.15 -0.06 13.32
CA LEU A 11 -0.21 0.50 13.23
C LEU A 11 -0.85 0.71 14.60
N LEU A 12 -0.60 -0.20 15.55
CA LEU A 12 -1.08 -0.07 16.92
C LEU A 12 -0.42 1.08 17.69
N THR A 13 0.75 1.53 17.28
CA THR A 13 1.49 2.64 17.91
C THR A 13 1.19 4.01 17.30
N LEU A 14 0.32 4.08 16.29
CA LEU A 14 -0.05 5.30 15.58
C LEU A 14 -1.54 5.64 15.80
N PRO A 15 -1.93 6.04 17.03
CA PRO A 15 -3.35 6.25 17.37
C PRO A 15 -4.01 7.40 16.62
N GLU A 16 -3.26 8.36 16.10
CA GLU A 16 -3.75 9.47 15.30
C GLU A 16 -4.23 9.06 13.89
N PHE A 17 -3.89 7.85 13.45
CA PHE A 17 -4.29 7.30 12.15
C PHE A 17 -5.23 6.11 12.39
N ASN A 18 -6.55 6.37 12.42
CA ASN A 18 -7.56 5.37 12.78
C ASN A 18 -8.03 4.52 11.60
N ASP A 19 -7.94 5.05 10.37
CA ASP A 19 -8.36 4.37 9.16
C ASP A 19 -7.19 3.71 8.46
N ILE A 20 -7.37 2.44 8.11
CA ILE A 20 -6.40 1.69 7.30
C ILE A 20 -6.93 1.60 5.88
N VAL A 21 -6.10 2.03 4.91
CA VAL A 21 -6.36 1.86 3.49
C VAL A 21 -5.23 1.01 2.90
N LEU A 22 -5.58 -0.08 2.22
CA LEU A 22 -4.61 -0.91 1.51
C LEU A 22 -4.51 -0.45 0.05
N ALA A 23 -3.29 -0.27 -0.43
CA ALA A 23 -3.02 0.00 -1.83
C ALA A 23 -1.96 -0.98 -2.34
N SER A 24 -2.35 -1.87 -3.22
CA SER A 24 -1.47 -2.93 -3.70
C SER A 24 -1.63 -3.20 -5.18
N ALA A 25 -0.52 -3.45 -5.87
CA ALA A 25 -0.55 -3.95 -7.25
C ALA A 25 -0.86 -5.46 -7.32
N SER A 26 -1.02 -6.14 -6.19
CA SER A 26 -1.51 -7.51 -6.14
C SER A 26 -2.98 -7.62 -6.55
N LEU A 27 -3.41 -8.82 -6.88
CA LEU A 27 -4.76 -9.07 -7.36
C LEU A 27 -5.81 -8.93 -6.26
N SER A 28 -6.99 -8.49 -6.64
CA SER A 28 -8.12 -8.19 -5.75
C SER A 28 -8.43 -9.28 -4.72
N PRO A 29 -8.48 -10.58 -5.03
CA PRO A 29 -8.76 -11.62 -4.03
C PRO A 29 -7.72 -11.66 -2.89
N ILE A 30 -6.45 -11.42 -3.23
CA ILE A 30 -5.35 -11.41 -2.25
C ILE A 30 -5.48 -10.19 -1.35
N VAL A 31 -5.66 -9.01 -1.95
CA VAL A 31 -5.76 -7.74 -1.21
C VAL A 31 -7.02 -7.71 -0.34
N SER A 32 -8.14 -8.22 -0.85
CA SER A 32 -9.39 -8.36 -0.10
C SER A 32 -9.23 -9.25 1.15
N SER A 33 -8.51 -10.36 1.02
CA SER A 33 -8.23 -11.24 2.17
C SER A 33 -7.35 -10.56 3.21
N LEU A 34 -6.33 -9.80 2.77
CA LEU A 34 -5.47 -9.03 3.67
C LEU A 34 -6.25 -7.88 4.35
N ALA A 35 -7.16 -7.23 3.62
CA ALA A 35 -8.03 -6.20 4.18
C ALA A 35 -8.89 -6.73 5.32
N LYS A 36 -9.49 -7.91 5.15
CA LYS A 36 -10.24 -8.58 6.21
C LYS A 36 -9.37 -8.89 7.43
N PHE A 37 -8.15 -9.36 7.21
CA PHE A 37 -7.21 -9.62 8.29
C PHE A 37 -6.85 -8.35 9.08
N LEU A 38 -6.74 -7.20 8.41
CA LEU A 38 -6.46 -5.90 9.02
C LEU A 38 -7.72 -5.15 9.48
N ASP A 39 -8.88 -5.79 9.41
CA ASP A 39 -10.18 -5.22 9.78
C ASP A 39 -10.47 -3.91 9.05
N THR A 40 -10.26 -3.88 7.75
CA THR A 40 -10.60 -2.75 6.89
C THR A 40 -11.39 -3.20 5.65
N THR A 41 -12.25 -2.31 5.18
CA THR A 41 -12.97 -2.47 3.91
C THR A 41 -12.41 -1.57 2.80
N LYS A 42 -11.43 -0.72 3.14
CA LYS A 42 -10.87 0.29 2.22
C LYS A 42 -9.62 -0.24 1.56
N PHE A 43 -9.70 -0.57 0.28
CA PHE A 43 -8.51 -0.98 -0.49
C PHE A 43 -8.63 -0.66 -1.97
N VAL A 44 -7.49 -0.55 -2.63
CA VAL A 44 -7.33 -0.56 -4.09
C VAL A 44 -6.37 -1.67 -4.48
N SER A 45 -6.66 -2.34 -5.59
CA SER A 45 -5.91 -3.50 -6.06
C SER A 45 -5.92 -3.58 -7.58
N SER A 46 -4.99 -4.35 -8.13
CA SER A 46 -5.05 -4.73 -9.54
C SER A 46 -6.18 -5.73 -9.78
N GLU A 47 -6.72 -5.72 -10.99
CA GLU A 47 -7.82 -6.57 -11.40
C GLU A 47 -7.48 -7.26 -12.72
N LEU A 48 -7.89 -8.51 -12.84
CA LEU A 48 -7.80 -9.25 -14.09
C LEU A 48 -9.08 -9.08 -14.91
N SER A 49 -8.92 -9.00 -16.23
CA SER A 49 -10.05 -9.01 -17.13
C SER A 49 -10.58 -10.43 -17.33
N SER A 50 -11.86 -10.51 -17.65
CA SER A 50 -12.52 -11.77 -17.98
C SER A 50 -13.42 -11.61 -19.20
N CYS A 51 -13.58 -12.71 -19.93
CA CYS A 51 -14.49 -12.79 -21.04
C CYS A 51 -15.47 -13.96 -20.78
N ASN A 52 -16.76 -13.68 -20.76
CA ASN A 52 -17.80 -14.67 -20.43
C ASN A 52 -17.56 -15.41 -19.10
N GLY A 53 -17.09 -14.69 -18.08
CA GLY A 53 -16.79 -15.24 -16.76
C GLY A 53 -15.47 -16.02 -16.66
N ILE A 54 -14.67 -16.08 -17.72
CA ILE A 54 -13.37 -16.77 -17.76
C ILE A 54 -12.27 -15.73 -17.83
N LEU A 55 -11.25 -15.87 -16.95
CA LEU A 55 -10.07 -15.01 -16.95
C LEU A 55 -9.28 -15.19 -18.25
N ASP A 56 -8.92 -14.08 -18.91
CA ASP A 56 -8.18 -14.08 -20.17
C ASP A 56 -6.68 -13.87 -20.01
N GLY A 57 -6.19 -13.78 -18.78
CA GLY A 57 -4.77 -13.59 -18.47
C GLY A 57 -4.26 -12.16 -18.64
N LYS A 58 -5.15 -11.21 -18.87
CA LYS A 58 -4.81 -9.78 -19.03
C LYS A 58 -5.26 -8.99 -17.81
N TYR A 59 -4.60 -7.87 -17.55
CA TYR A 59 -5.06 -6.90 -16.57
C TYR A 59 -6.22 -6.07 -17.13
N LEU A 60 -7.31 -5.99 -16.40
CA LEU A 60 -8.31 -4.94 -16.55
C LEU A 60 -7.77 -3.64 -15.94
N LYS A 61 -7.10 -3.74 -14.81
CA LYS A 61 -6.50 -2.64 -14.09
C LYS A 61 -5.19 -3.09 -13.44
N ASP A 62 -4.08 -2.42 -13.77
CA ASP A 62 -2.76 -2.66 -13.18
C ASP A 62 -2.36 -1.44 -12.36
N LEU A 63 -2.18 -1.62 -11.05
CA LEU A 63 -1.82 -0.54 -10.13
C LEU A 63 -0.31 -0.29 -10.03
N THR A 64 0.52 -0.97 -10.79
CA THR A 64 1.96 -0.77 -10.75
C THR A 64 2.31 0.68 -11.10
N GLY A 65 2.90 1.40 -10.15
CA GLY A 65 3.33 2.80 -10.32
C GLY A 65 2.20 3.84 -10.39
N VAL A 66 0.93 3.45 -10.21
CA VAL A 66 -0.25 4.34 -10.30
C VAL A 66 -1.20 4.23 -9.10
N LYS A 67 -0.70 3.78 -7.96
CA LYS A 67 -1.52 3.62 -6.74
C LYS A 67 -2.17 4.92 -6.28
N ASP A 68 -1.45 6.03 -6.37
CA ASP A 68 -1.97 7.36 -6.02
C ASP A 68 -3.19 7.74 -6.86
N ARG A 69 -3.14 7.50 -8.16
CA ARG A 69 -4.27 7.73 -9.07
C ARG A 69 -5.45 6.81 -8.72
N ALA A 70 -5.20 5.54 -8.46
CA ALA A 70 -6.23 4.57 -8.09
C ALA A 70 -6.94 4.95 -6.78
N LEU A 71 -6.21 5.49 -5.81
CA LEU A 71 -6.78 5.98 -4.54
C LEU A 71 -7.74 7.16 -4.78
N VAL A 72 -7.35 8.11 -5.61
CA VAL A 72 -8.20 9.25 -5.97
C VAL A 72 -9.44 8.80 -6.75
N GLU A 73 -9.29 7.89 -7.71
CA GLU A 73 -10.43 7.36 -8.48
C GLU A 73 -11.46 6.67 -7.58
N LYS A 74 -11.02 5.93 -6.56
CA LYS A 74 -11.92 5.18 -5.69
C LYS A 74 -12.49 6.01 -4.54
N PHE A 75 -11.69 6.89 -3.93
CA PHE A 75 -12.06 7.61 -2.71
C PHE A 75 -12.32 9.10 -2.93
N GLY A 76 -12.14 9.61 -4.13
CA GLY A 76 -12.37 11.00 -4.51
C GLY A 76 -11.12 11.88 -4.48
N ASP A 77 -11.23 13.04 -5.11
CA ASP A 77 -10.12 14.00 -5.25
C ASP A 77 -9.61 14.52 -3.90
N GLU A 78 -10.44 14.48 -2.87
CA GLU A 78 -10.11 14.95 -1.53
C GLU A 78 -9.28 13.97 -0.71
N PHE A 79 -9.00 12.75 -1.23
CA PHE A 79 -8.29 11.71 -0.50
C PHE A 79 -6.97 12.21 0.09
N PHE A 80 -6.18 12.96 -0.68
CA PHE A 80 -4.89 13.50 -0.25
C PHE A 80 -4.94 14.84 0.47
N PHE A 81 -6.12 15.41 0.70
CA PHE A 81 -6.28 16.66 1.45
C PHE A 81 -6.13 16.45 2.96
N HIS A 82 -6.30 15.22 3.42
CA HIS A 82 -6.12 14.86 4.83
C HIS A 82 -4.72 14.28 5.07
N PRO A 83 -4.12 14.53 6.25
CA PRO A 83 -2.85 13.92 6.62
C PRO A 83 -2.97 12.39 6.62
N PHE A 84 -1.94 11.72 6.12
CA PHE A 84 -1.88 10.25 6.14
C PHE A 84 -0.46 9.77 6.41
N CYS A 85 -0.38 8.56 6.94
CA CYS A 85 0.86 7.82 7.13
C CYS A 85 0.97 6.73 6.07
N ILE A 86 2.12 6.62 5.41
CA ILE A 86 2.39 5.52 4.49
C ILE A 86 3.37 4.53 5.11
N VAL A 87 3.10 3.25 4.90
CA VAL A 87 4.00 2.13 5.22
C VAL A 87 4.15 1.28 3.95
N SER A 88 5.33 1.18 3.41
CA SER A 88 5.59 0.39 2.19
C SER A 88 7.03 -0.11 2.14
N ASP A 89 7.23 -1.24 1.48
CA ASP A 89 8.55 -1.81 1.15
C ASP A 89 8.96 -1.52 -0.30
N ASN A 90 8.12 -0.85 -1.06
CA ASN A 90 8.29 -0.67 -2.50
C ASN A 90 8.67 0.78 -2.85
N ILE A 91 9.86 0.96 -3.42
CA ILE A 91 10.35 2.28 -3.85
C ILE A 91 9.49 2.91 -4.96
N SER A 92 8.70 2.13 -5.69
CA SER A 92 7.76 2.67 -6.68
C SER A 92 6.66 3.54 -6.04
N ASP A 93 6.46 3.43 -4.74
CA ASP A 93 5.50 4.23 -3.98
C ASP A 93 6.05 5.59 -3.50
N LYS A 94 7.25 5.99 -3.94
CA LYS A 94 7.89 7.24 -3.47
C LYS A 94 7.02 8.49 -3.64
N SER A 95 6.15 8.54 -4.66
CA SER A 95 5.21 9.64 -4.84
C SER A 95 4.23 9.77 -3.67
N LEU A 96 3.81 8.64 -3.10
CA LEU A 96 2.97 8.61 -1.90
C LEU A 96 3.76 9.02 -0.65
N PHE A 97 5.05 8.65 -0.57
CA PHE A 97 5.92 9.10 0.53
C PHE A 97 6.06 10.62 0.57
N VAL A 98 6.21 11.26 -0.60
CA VAL A 98 6.30 12.72 -0.71
C VAL A 98 5.02 13.41 -0.21
N LYS A 99 3.86 12.83 -0.49
CA LYS A 99 2.54 13.38 -0.11
C LYS A 99 2.18 13.11 1.35
N SER A 100 2.83 12.14 2.00
CA SER A 100 2.49 11.71 3.35
C SER A 100 2.97 12.69 4.42
N SER A 101 2.28 12.73 5.56
CA SER A 101 2.71 13.47 6.75
C SER A 101 3.72 12.66 7.59
N LYS A 102 3.60 11.34 7.58
CA LYS A 102 4.55 10.38 8.16
C LYS A 102 4.78 9.24 7.18
N SER A 103 5.99 8.69 7.18
CA SER A 103 6.31 7.58 6.30
C SER A 103 7.27 6.60 6.96
N PHE A 104 7.06 5.31 6.64
CA PHE A 104 7.88 4.20 7.10
C PHE A 104 8.19 3.28 5.93
N ALA A 105 9.46 3.21 5.56
CA ALA A 105 9.92 2.25 4.56
C ALA A 105 10.28 0.93 5.26
N VAL A 106 9.66 -0.16 4.82
CA VAL A 106 9.92 -1.50 5.36
C VAL A 106 11.13 -2.10 4.65
N LEU A 107 12.15 -2.45 5.40
CA LEU A 107 13.37 -3.08 4.89
C LEU A 107 13.31 -4.59 5.15
N ASN A 108 13.18 -5.36 4.08
CA ASN A 108 13.21 -6.83 4.13
C ASN A 108 14.64 -7.39 4.03
N LYS A 109 15.61 -6.55 3.64
CA LYS A 109 17.04 -6.86 3.55
C LYS A 109 17.87 -5.60 3.83
N LYS A 110 19.06 -5.76 4.40
CA LYS A 110 19.99 -4.65 4.65
C LYS A 110 20.32 -3.84 3.40
N SER A 111 20.49 -4.52 2.27
CA SER A 111 20.80 -3.89 0.98
C SER A 111 19.69 -2.96 0.45
N HIS A 112 18.45 -3.12 0.93
CA HIS A 112 17.32 -2.30 0.45
C HIS A 112 17.40 -0.85 0.92
N LYS A 113 18.10 -0.55 2.01
CA LYS A 113 18.22 0.82 2.53
C LYS A 113 18.77 1.80 1.49
N GLY A 114 19.70 1.37 0.64
CA GLY A 114 20.28 2.19 -0.41
C GLY A 114 19.29 2.72 -1.44
N LYS A 115 18.20 1.99 -1.68
CA LYS A 115 17.14 2.38 -2.63
C LYS A 115 16.36 3.62 -2.16
N TRP A 116 16.40 3.91 -0.85
CA TRP A 116 15.63 4.97 -0.22
C TRP A 116 16.44 6.25 0.05
N LYS A 117 17.64 6.38 -0.50
CA LYS A 117 18.56 7.50 -0.22
C LYS A 117 17.94 8.88 -0.42
N GLU A 118 17.09 9.02 -1.45
CA GLU A 118 16.48 10.29 -1.83
C GLU A 118 15.09 10.50 -1.21
N VAL A 119 14.63 9.55 -0.42
CA VAL A 119 13.31 9.58 0.21
C VAL A 119 13.48 9.85 1.71
N LYS A 120 12.89 10.95 2.17
CA LYS A 120 12.85 11.26 3.60
C LYS A 120 11.81 10.37 4.28
N THR A 121 12.28 9.39 5.05
CA THR A 121 11.42 8.41 5.71
C THR A 121 12.11 7.76 6.90
N SER A 122 11.32 7.25 7.84
CA SER A 122 11.78 6.33 8.89
C SER A 122 11.80 4.91 8.35
N PHE A 123 12.53 4.01 9.00
CA PHE A 123 12.68 2.63 8.58
C PHE A 123 12.09 1.64 9.59
N VAL A 124 11.46 0.60 9.08
CA VAL A 124 11.02 -0.59 9.83
C VAL A 124 11.83 -1.78 9.33
N ILE A 125 12.52 -2.42 10.25
CA ILE A 125 13.38 -3.57 9.94
C ILE A 125 12.55 -4.85 10.01
N ASN A 126 12.59 -5.64 8.94
CA ASN A 126 11.85 -6.90 8.79
C ASN A 126 12.73 -8.07 8.33
N TYR A 127 14.00 -8.08 8.77
CA TYR A 127 14.92 -9.17 8.48
C TYR A 127 15.63 -9.68 9.73
#